data_9a174330e34d15662d5bd429ba10cd94
#
_entry.id   9a174330e34d15662d5bd429ba10cd94
#
_cell.length_a   1.000
_cell.length_b   1.000
_cell.length_c   1.000
_cell.angle_alpha   90.00
_cell.angle_beta   90.00
_cell.angle_gamma   90.00
#
_symmetry.space_group_name_H-M   'P 1'
#
loop_
_entity.id
_entity.type
_entity.pdbx_description
1 polymer ?
#
loop_
_entity_poly.entity_id
_entity_poly.type
_entity_poly.pdbx_seq_one_letter_code
_entity_poly.pdbx_strand_id
1 'polypeptide(L)'
;MIHPLTPIYTPRLVLRCWKPSDAPLLKEALDSSLDHLRPWMPWAREEPSTLDDISVRLARFARDFQEGRDFIYGIFNRDQTAVLGGTGLHPRNGPQDREIGYWLRESAAGQGFISESTAALTTVAFATWPLETVTIVCDPDNRRSAAVPARLGFACQGTFPTKNGAPDRDLDLVWRTSRSAWALRPPIRVPALQ
;
A
#
# COMPACT_ATOMS: atom_id res chain seq x y z
N MET A 1 -2.60 16.47 15.84
CA MET A 1 -2.72 15.92 14.47
C MET A 1 -3.71 14.75 14.49
N ILE A 2 -4.50 14.59 13.42
CA ILE A 2 -5.45 13.48 13.31
C ILE A 2 -4.70 12.31 12.67
N HIS A 3 -4.65 11.16 13.37
CA HIS A 3 -4.00 9.94 12.90
C HIS A 3 -5.03 8.93 12.37
N PRO A 4 -4.72 8.19 11.33
CA PRO A 4 -5.59 7.14 10.85
C PRO A 4 -5.57 5.96 11.83
N LEU A 5 -6.64 5.16 11.77
CA LEU A 5 -6.77 3.96 12.59
C LEU A 5 -5.58 3.00 12.39
N THR A 6 -5.03 2.50 13.48
CA THR A 6 -4.03 1.42 13.51
C THR A 6 -4.16 0.65 14.82
N PRO A 7 -4.24 -0.70 14.85
CA PRO A 7 -4.34 -1.57 13.67
C PRO A 7 -5.70 -1.54 12.98
N ILE A 8 -5.72 -1.84 11.66
CA ILE A 8 -6.92 -2.06 10.87
C ILE A 8 -7.08 -3.57 10.68
N TYR A 9 -8.22 -4.10 11.09
CA TYR A 9 -8.54 -5.52 10.92
C TYR A 9 -9.47 -5.71 9.73
N THR A 10 -9.13 -6.67 8.87
CA THR A 10 -10.00 -7.14 7.79
C THR A 10 -10.31 -8.63 8.01
N PRO A 11 -11.15 -9.28 7.21
CA PRO A 11 -11.39 -10.72 7.36
C PRO A 11 -10.14 -11.59 7.38
N ARG A 12 -9.11 -11.25 6.58
CA ARG A 12 -7.91 -12.08 6.40
C ARG A 12 -6.60 -11.41 6.84
N LEU A 13 -6.61 -10.08 7.09
CA LEU A 13 -5.40 -9.31 7.26
C LEU A 13 -5.43 -8.47 8.54
N VAL A 14 -4.23 -8.09 8.99
CA VAL A 14 -4.00 -7.00 9.92
C VAL A 14 -3.08 -5.99 9.24
N LEU A 15 -3.56 -4.74 9.09
CA LEU A 15 -2.73 -3.63 8.65
C LEU A 15 -2.36 -2.80 9.88
N ARG A 16 -1.09 -2.67 10.14
CA ARG A 16 -0.62 -1.87 11.28
C ARG A 16 0.68 -1.14 10.98
N CYS A 17 0.91 -0.08 11.74
CA CYS A 17 2.19 0.58 11.78
C CYS A 17 3.31 -0.43 12.06
N TRP A 18 4.43 -0.25 11.39
CA TRP A 18 5.62 -1.06 11.57
C TRP A 18 6.26 -0.86 12.95
N LYS A 19 6.93 -1.90 13.42
CA LYS A 19 7.81 -1.87 14.60
C LYS A 19 9.21 -2.33 14.19
N PRO A 20 10.29 -1.83 14.79
CA PRO A 20 11.65 -2.33 14.52
C PRO A 20 11.78 -3.85 14.66
N SER A 21 11.05 -4.45 15.61
CA SER A 21 11.00 -5.91 15.84
C SER A 21 10.39 -6.71 14.68
N ASP A 22 9.75 -6.07 13.71
CA ASP A 22 9.22 -6.75 12.51
C ASP A 22 10.31 -6.98 11.44
N ALA A 23 11.54 -6.49 11.66
CA ALA A 23 12.63 -6.59 10.68
C ALA A 23 12.88 -8.02 10.17
N PRO A 24 12.89 -9.08 10.99
CA PRO A 24 13.05 -10.45 10.49
C PRO A 24 11.93 -10.89 9.55
N LEU A 25 10.67 -10.56 9.87
CA LEU A 25 9.51 -10.90 9.05
C LEU A 25 9.51 -10.13 7.73
N LEU A 26 9.88 -8.84 7.77
CA LEU A 26 9.98 -8.04 6.56
C LEU A 26 11.11 -8.53 5.67
N LYS A 27 12.28 -8.83 6.25
CA LYS A 27 13.42 -9.36 5.50
C LYS A 27 13.07 -10.65 4.77
N GLU A 28 12.46 -11.59 5.45
CA GLU A 28 12.01 -12.86 4.83
C GLU A 28 11.06 -12.62 3.66
N ALA A 29 10.08 -11.72 3.82
CA ALA A 29 9.12 -11.39 2.78
C ALA A 29 9.77 -10.71 1.56
N LEU A 30 10.76 -9.82 1.78
CA LEU A 30 11.50 -9.14 0.72
C LEU A 30 12.43 -10.11 0.00
N ASP A 31 13.32 -10.79 0.71
CA ASP A 31 14.35 -11.66 0.13
C ASP A 31 13.72 -12.78 -0.73
N SER A 32 12.58 -13.32 -0.30
CA SER A 32 11.83 -14.33 -1.05
C SER A 32 11.07 -13.78 -2.28
N SER A 33 11.09 -12.47 -2.52
CA SER A 33 10.24 -11.82 -3.52
C SER A 33 10.97 -10.80 -4.40
N LEU A 34 12.30 -10.72 -4.33
CA LEU A 34 13.07 -9.66 -5.01
C LEU A 34 12.85 -9.65 -6.53
N ASP A 35 12.86 -10.80 -7.18
CA ASP A 35 12.68 -10.90 -8.63
C ASP A 35 11.26 -10.47 -9.06
N HIS A 36 10.27 -10.71 -8.19
CA HIS A 36 8.90 -10.25 -8.37
C HIS A 36 8.75 -8.74 -8.18
N LEU A 37 9.51 -8.13 -7.25
CA LEU A 37 9.37 -6.72 -6.85
C LEU A 37 10.21 -5.77 -7.71
N ARG A 38 11.44 -6.15 -8.06
CA ARG A 38 12.41 -5.30 -8.76
C ARG A 38 11.91 -4.64 -10.05
N PRO A 39 11.11 -5.31 -10.89
CA PRO A 39 10.58 -4.67 -12.09
C PRO A 39 9.66 -3.47 -11.82
N TRP A 40 9.01 -3.45 -10.65
CA TRP A 40 7.95 -2.48 -10.34
C TRP A 40 8.27 -1.50 -9.22
N MET A 41 9.20 -1.89 -8.33
CA MET A 41 9.54 -1.14 -7.12
C MET A 41 10.99 -0.65 -7.19
N PRO A 42 11.23 0.64 -7.48
CA PRO A 42 12.59 1.18 -7.58
C PRO A 42 13.44 0.89 -6.33
N TRP A 43 12.86 0.99 -5.13
CA TRP A 43 13.54 0.70 -3.86
C TRP A 43 13.99 -0.77 -3.71
N ALA A 44 13.33 -1.71 -4.41
CA ALA A 44 13.71 -3.13 -4.35
C ALA A 44 15.03 -3.44 -5.09
N ARG A 45 15.58 -2.48 -5.84
CA ARG A 45 16.89 -2.59 -6.50
C ARG A 45 18.04 -2.45 -5.50
N GLU A 46 17.79 -1.77 -4.39
CA GLU A 46 18.74 -1.59 -3.30
C GLU A 46 18.72 -2.78 -2.30
N GLU A 47 17.81 -3.72 -2.47
CA GLU A 47 17.74 -4.94 -1.67
C GLU A 47 18.65 -6.06 -2.24
N PRO A 48 19.20 -6.97 -1.41
CA PRO A 48 18.82 -7.20 -0.01
C PRO A 48 19.56 -6.28 0.98
N SER A 49 18.81 -5.75 1.95
CA SER A 49 19.33 -5.00 3.07
C SER A 49 19.68 -5.91 4.26
N THR A 50 20.54 -5.45 5.17
CA THR A 50 20.79 -6.14 6.45
C THR A 50 19.58 -6.03 7.40
N LEU A 51 19.52 -6.88 8.42
CA LEU A 51 18.48 -6.78 9.46
C LEU A 51 18.53 -5.44 10.20
N ASP A 52 19.73 -4.92 10.43
CA ASP A 52 19.92 -3.62 11.11
C ASP A 52 19.40 -2.48 10.25
N ASP A 53 19.71 -2.46 8.95
CA ASP A 53 19.20 -1.44 8.03
C ASP A 53 17.67 -1.47 7.96
N ILE A 54 17.08 -2.66 7.91
CA ILE A 54 15.63 -2.83 7.93
C ILE A 54 15.05 -2.33 9.25
N SER A 55 15.64 -2.67 10.39
CA SER A 55 15.19 -2.21 11.71
C SER A 55 15.22 -0.68 11.81
N VAL A 56 16.29 -0.03 11.35
CA VAL A 56 16.42 1.43 11.30
C VAL A 56 15.35 2.04 10.37
N ARG A 57 15.12 1.44 9.21
CA ARG A 57 14.06 1.86 8.29
C ARG A 57 12.68 1.77 8.93
N LEU A 58 12.36 0.67 9.62
CA LEU A 58 11.08 0.49 10.32
C LEU A 58 10.91 1.47 11.49
N ALA A 59 11.98 1.79 12.22
CA ALA A 59 11.96 2.83 13.26
C ALA A 59 11.62 4.20 12.65
N ARG A 60 12.15 4.51 11.46
CA ARG A 60 11.80 5.74 10.74
C ARG A 60 10.33 5.74 10.34
N PHE A 61 9.81 4.65 9.76
CA PHE A 61 8.39 4.55 9.40
C PHE A 61 7.47 4.73 10.62
N ALA A 62 7.81 4.12 11.76
CA ALA A 62 7.07 4.28 13.00
C ALA A 62 7.05 5.76 13.49
N ARG A 63 8.19 6.43 13.42
CA ARG A 63 8.31 7.85 13.78
C ARG A 63 7.51 8.74 12.83
N ASP A 64 7.62 8.54 11.51
CA ASP A 64 6.88 9.31 10.51
C ASP A 64 5.38 9.14 10.68
N PHE A 65 4.92 7.92 11.04
CA PHE A 65 3.54 7.63 11.37
C PHE A 65 3.08 8.39 12.62
N GLN A 66 3.86 8.36 13.70
CA GLN A 66 3.55 9.06 14.95
C GLN A 66 3.52 10.59 14.78
N GLU A 67 4.41 11.12 13.95
CA GLU A 67 4.49 12.55 13.67
C GLU A 67 3.53 13.02 12.57
N GLY A 68 2.75 12.11 11.97
CA GLY A 68 1.76 12.43 10.95
C GLY A 68 2.36 12.87 9.61
N ARG A 69 3.62 12.52 9.34
CA ARG A 69 4.29 12.86 8.08
C ARG A 69 3.97 11.90 6.95
N ASP A 70 3.94 10.61 7.26
CA ASP A 70 3.60 9.55 6.32
C ASP A 70 3.04 8.35 7.06
N PHE A 71 2.07 7.65 6.47
CA PHE A 71 1.36 6.56 7.13
C PHE A 71 1.62 5.24 6.43
N ILE A 72 2.75 4.60 6.74
CA ILE A 72 3.18 3.35 6.14
C ILE A 72 2.79 2.17 7.03
N TYR A 73 2.04 1.23 6.47
CA TYR A 73 1.53 0.03 7.14
C TYR A 73 2.22 -1.22 6.61
N GLY A 74 2.50 -2.16 7.51
CA GLY A 74 2.70 -3.56 7.13
C GLY A 74 1.37 -4.25 6.90
N ILE A 75 1.32 -5.13 5.91
CA ILE A 75 0.21 -6.06 5.68
C ILE A 75 0.62 -7.41 6.25
N PHE A 76 -0.05 -7.83 7.31
CA PHE A 76 0.21 -9.09 7.99
C PHE A 76 -0.95 -10.07 7.79
N ASN A 77 -0.66 -11.38 7.89
CA ASN A 77 -1.70 -12.38 8.09
C ASN A 77 -2.42 -12.13 9.44
N ARG A 78 -3.56 -12.80 9.67
CA ARG A 78 -4.39 -12.57 10.88
C ARG A 78 -3.62 -12.77 12.20
N ASP A 79 -2.74 -13.74 12.24
CA ASP A 79 -1.97 -14.09 13.43
C ASP A 79 -0.70 -13.23 13.59
N GLN A 80 -0.43 -12.37 12.63
CA GLN A 80 0.74 -11.48 12.56
C GLN A 80 2.09 -12.24 12.63
N THR A 81 2.10 -13.47 12.18
CA THR A 81 3.29 -14.34 12.12
C THR A 81 4.05 -14.21 10.81
N ALA A 82 3.44 -13.58 9.80
CA ALA A 82 4.04 -13.35 8.48
C ALA A 82 3.70 -11.97 7.92
N VAL A 83 4.67 -11.35 7.29
CA VAL A 83 4.48 -10.18 6.44
C VAL A 83 4.06 -10.65 5.05
N LEU A 84 2.90 -10.19 4.59
CA LEU A 84 2.41 -10.44 3.24
C LEU A 84 2.78 -9.33 2.29
N GLY A 85 3.00 -8.09 2.78
CA GLY A 85 3.34 -6.94 1.97
C GLY A 85 3.38 -5.65 2.77
N GLY A 86 3.33 -4.53 2.06
CA GLY A 86 3.23 -3.20 2.66
C GLY A 86 2.30 -2.30 1.86
N THR A 87 1.75 -1.31 2.54
CA THR A 87 0.89 -0.29 1.95
C THR A 87 1.04 1.02 2.70
N GLY A 88 0.52 2.12 2.17
CA GLY A 88 0.61 3.41 2.84
C GLY A 88 -0.43 4.41 2.36
N LEU A 89 -0.62 5.47 3.17
CA LEU A 89 -1.40 6.67 2.86
C LEU A 89 -0.45 7.86 2.80
N HIS A 90 0.01 8.19 1.61
CA HIS A 90 1.05 9.18 1.36
C HIS A 90 0.46 10.56 1.05
N PRO A 91 0.94 11.66 1.68
CA PRO A 91 0.44 13.02 1.42
C PRO A 91 1.15 13.67 0.21
N ARG A 92 1.11 13.02 -0.97
CA ARG A 92 1.90 13.42 -2.15
C ARG A 92 1.20 14.41 -3.08
N ASN A 93 -0.14 14.45 -3.05
CA ASN A 93 -0.95 15.21 -4.02
C ASN A 93 -1.71 16.38 -3.36
N GLY A 94 -1.21 16.88 -2.24
CA GLY A 94 -1.82 17.99 -1.50
C GLY A 94 -2.72 17.55 -0.32
N PRO A 95 -3.29 18.50 0.42
CA PRO A 95 -3.96 18.22 1.69
C PRO A 95 -5.29 17.48 1.54
N GLN A 96 -5.94 17.56 0.39
CA GLN A 96 -7.24 16.95 0.12
C GLN A 96 -7.17 15.59 -0.59
N ASP A 97 -5.95 15.05 -0.76
CA ASP A 97 -5.70 13.75 -1.38
C ASP A 97 -4.78 12.90 -0.50
N ARG A 98 -4.92 11.58 -0.62
CA ARG A 98 -3.93 10.61 -0.14
C ARG A 98 -3.68 9.60 -1.24
N GLU A 99 -2.40 9.39 -1.53
CA GLU A 99 -1.98 8.36 -2.46
C GLU A 99 -1.80 7.03 -1.72
N ILE A 100 -2.41 5.97 -2.22
CA ILE A 100 -2.17 4.61 -1.73
C ILE A 100 -1.12 3.95 -2.61
N GLY A 101 0.02 3.62 -1.99
CA GLY A 101 1.02 2.72 -2.54
C GLY A 101 0.90 1.33 -1.90
N TYR A 102 1.34 0.28 -2.61
CA TYR A 102 1.37 -1.08 -2.09
C TYR A 102 2.38 -1.96 -2.82
N TRP A 103 2.83 -2.98 -2.11
CA TRP A 103 3.57 -4.12 -2.66
C TRP A 103 3.11 -5.39 -1.94
N LEU A 104 3.34 -6.54 -2.56
CA LEU A 104 2.97 -7.84 -2.00
C LEU A 104 4.09 -8.84 -2.27
N ARG A 105 4.37 -9.72 -1.30
CA ARG A 105 5.28 -10.86 -1.52
C ARG A 105 4.73 -11.78 -2.60
N GLU A 106 5.62 -12.42 -3.36
CA GLU A 106 5.24 -13.23 -4.50
C GLU A 106 4.27 -14.35 -4.14
N SER A 107 4.55 -15.08 -3.05
CA SER A 107 3.73 -16.23 -2.59
C SER A 107 2.31 -15.85 -2.16
N ALA A 108 2.04 -14.56 -1.91
CA ALA A 108 0.72 -14.04 -1.55
C ALA A 108 -0.03 -13.44 -2.76
N ALA A 109 0.59 -13.40 -3.94
CA ALA A 109 -0.01 -12.81 -5.13
C ALA A 109 -1.25 -13.59 -5.62
N GLY A 110 -2.16 -12.89 -6.29
CA GLY A 110 -3.38 -13.49 -6.87
C GLY A 110 -4.51 -13.83 -5.89
N GLN A 111 -4.30 -13.70 -4.58
CA GLN A 111 -5.27 -14.05 -3.55
C GLN A 111 -6.21 -12.91 -3.13
N GLY A 112 -6.10 -11.73 -3.77
CA GLY A 112 -6.95 -10.58 -3.51
C GLY A 112 -6.58 -9.75 -2.28
N PHE A 113 -5.47 -10.04 -1.60
CA PHE A 113 -5.04 -9.33 -0.39
C PHE A 113 -4.81 -7.83 -0.62
N ILE A 114 -4.24 -7.43 -1.76
CA ILE A 114 -4.09 -5.99 -2.06
C ILE A 114 -5.45 -5.32 -2.25
N SER A 115 -6.41 -5.94 -2.92
CA SER A 115 -7.76 -5.37 -3.07
C SER A 115 -8.44 -5.21 -1.70
N GLU A 116 -8.28 -6.18 -0.80
CA GLU A 116 -8.81 -6.15 0.56
C GLU A 116 -8.16 -5.04 1.40
N SER A 117 -6.83 -4.96 1.42
CA SER A 117 -6.09 -3.95 2.16
C SER A 117 -6.34 -2.54 1.62
N THR A 118 -6.33 -2.36 0.30
CA THR A 118 -6.60 -1.06 -0.36
C THR A 118 -8.00 -0.56 -0.05
N ALA A 119 -8.99 -1.45 -0.04
CA ALA A 119 -10.36 -1.07 0.29
C ALA A 119 -10.50 -0.62 1.75
N ALA A 120 -9.92 -1.37 2.68
CA ALA A 120 -9.92 -0.99 4.08
C ALA A 120 -9.22 0.36 4.30
N LEU A 121 -8.06 0.54 3.65
CA LEU A 121 -7.27 1.75 3.77
C LEU A 121 -7.97 2.97 3.16
N THR A 122 -8.63 2.82 2.01
CA THR A 122 -9.45 3.89 1.39
C THR A 122 -10.59 4.32 2.32
N THR A 123 -11.27 3.35 2.94
CA THR A 123 -12.34 3.63 3.90
C THR A 123 -11.80 4.40 5.12
N VAL A 124 -10.67 3.97 5.67
CA VAL A 124 -10.01 4.66 6.80
C VAL A 124 -9.57 6.05 6.39
N ALA A 125 -9.01 6.24 5.19
CA ALA A 125 -8.58 7.56 4.71
C ALA A 125 -9.76 8.55 4.68
N PHE A 126 -10.88 8.19 4.08
CA PHE A 126 -12.08 9.03 4.05
C PHE A 126 -12.72 9.22 5.43
N ALA A 127 -12.64 8.26 6.34
CA ALA A 127 -13.15 8.41 7.71
C ALA A 127 -12.27 9.34 8.55
N THR A 128 -10.96 9.35 8.31
CA THR A 128 -9.98 10.08 9.14
C THR A 128 -9.88 11.55 8.76
N TRP A 129 -9.85 11.86 7.45
CA TRP A 129 -9.60 13.22 6.98
C TRP A 129 -10.71 13.71 6.04
N PRO A 130 -10.92 15.03 5.91
CA PRO A 130 -11.85 15.62 4.94
C PRO A 130 -11.28 15.60 3.52
N LEU A 131 -10.87 14.40 3.05
CA LEU A 131 -10.32 14.22 1.71
C LEU A 131 -11.42 14.36 0.66
N GLU A 132 -11.08 14.93 -0.48
CA GLU A 132 -11.88 14.89 -1.70
C GLU A 132 -11.62 13.61 -2.47
N THR A 133 -10.35 13.19 -2.54
CA THR A 133 -9.92 12.05 -3.35
C THR A 133 -8.95 11.13 -2.61
N VAL A 134 -8.91 9.89 -3.09
CA VAL A 134 -7.84 8.92 -2.86
C VAL A 134 -7.30 8.50 -4.23
N THR A 135 -5.98 8.55 -4.37
CA THR A 135 -5.27 8.28 -5.62
C THR A 135 -4.45 6.99 -5.52
N ILE A 136 -4.35 6.26 -6.62
CA ILE A 136 -3.41 5.13 -6.78
C ILE A 136 -2.64 5.38 -8.07
N VAL A 137 -1.33 5.17 -8.00
CA VAL A 137 -0.44 5.35 -9.14
C VAL A 137 0.33 4.06 -9.37
N CYS A 138 0.41 3.62 -10.61
CA CYS A 138 1.19 2.45 -10.97
C CYS A 138 1.82 2.61 -12.37
N ASP A 139 2.75 1.75 -12.68
CA ASP A 139 3.29 1.61 -14.02
C ASP A 139 2.18 1.16 -14.99
N PRO A 140 2.03 1.77 -16.18
CA PRO A 140 1.04 1.36 -17.19
C PRO A 140 1.16 -0.11 -17.61
N ASP A 141 2.37 -0.67 -17.59
CA ASP A 141 2.63 -2.06 -17.95
C ASP A 141 2.37 -3.04 -16.82
N ASN A 142 2.24 -2.55 -15.57
CA ASN A 142 1.91 -3.37 -14.42
C ASN A 142 0.41 -3.66 -14.35
N ARG A 143 -0.07 -4.52 -15.25
CA ARG A 143 -1.49 -4.90 -15.36
C ARG A 143 -2.05 -5.47 -14.06
N ARG A 144 -1.22 -6.16 -13.25
CA ARG A 144 -1.64 -6.71 -11.96
C ARG A 144 -1.94 -5.59 -10.96
N SER A 145 -1.09 -4.57 -10.91
CA SER A 145 -1.32 -3.39 -10.07
C SER A 145 -2.54 -2.60 -10.55
N ALA A 146 -2.65 -2.33 -11.86
CA ALA A 146 -3.78 -1.59 -12.44
C ALA A 146 -5.16 -2.30 -12.22
N ALA A 147 -5.18 -3.62 -12.14
CA ALA A 147 -6.41 -4.37 -11.89
C ALA A 147 -6.98 -4.16 -10.48
N VAL A 148 -6.18 -3.71 -9.51
CA VAL A 148 -6.64 -3.45 -8.13
C VAL A 148 -7.60 -2.25 -8.08
N PRO A 149 -7.20 -1.02 -8.48
CA PRO A 149 -8.09 0.12 -8.47
C PRO A 149 -9.29 -0.07 -9.41
N ALA A 150 -9.11 -0.70 -10.57
CA ALA A 150 -10.20 -1.00 -11.49
C ALA A 150 -11.29 -1.86 -10.82
N ARG A 151 -10.90 -2.93 -10.12
CA ARG A 151 -11.83 -3.82 -9.38
C ARG A 151 -12.52 -3.09 -8.22
N LEU A 152 -11.87 -2.11 -7.63
CA LEU A 152 -12.40 -1.31 -6.53
C LEU A 152 -13.25 -0.13 -6.98
N GLY A 153 -13.44 0.07 -8.29
CA GLY A 153 -14.27 1.14 -8.84
C GLY A 153 -13.61 2.51 -8.84
N PHE A 154 -12.27 2.57 -8.77
CA PHE A 154 -11.55 3.81 -9.04
C PHE A 154 -11.67 4.17 -10.52
N ALA A 155 -11.82 5.44 -10.83
CA ALA A 155 -11.83 5.95 -12.20
C ALA A 155 -10.40 6.10 -12.73
N CYS A 156 -10.10 5.51 -13.87
CA CYS A 156 -8.83 5.73 -14.57
C CYS A 156 -8.77 7.16 -15.10
N GLN A 157 -7.71 7.88 -14.76
CA GLN A 157 -7.47 9.27 -15.20
C GLN A 157 -6.60 9.33 -16.45
N GLY A 158 -6.03 8.22 -16.88
CA GLY A 158 -5.05 8.14 -17.96
C GLY A 158 -3.61 8.13 -17.47
N THR A 159 -2.68 8.31 -18.42
CA THR A 159 -1.24 8.31 -18.18
C THR A 159 -0.70 9.73 -18.10
N PHE A 160 0.24 9.97 -17.19
CA PHE A 160 0.89 11.27 -16.98
C PHE A 160 2.40 11.06 -16.86
N PRO A 161 3.23 12.09 -17.15
CA PRO A 161 4.66 12.03 -16.88
C PRO A 161 4.91 11.66 -15.41
N THR A 162 5.86 10.74 -15.18
CA THR A 162 6.17 10.30 -13.82
C THR A 162 6.71 11.45 -12.97
N LYS A 163 6.17 11.61 -11.78
CA LYS A 163 6.60 12.67 -10.84
C LYS A 163 7.78 12.25 -9.99
N ASN A 164 8.00 10.96 -9.81
CA ASN A 164 8.93 10.42 -8.82
C ASN A 164 10.22 9.87 -9.42
N GLY A 165 10.51 10.18 -10.70
CA GLY A 165 11.80 9.90 -11.32
C GLY A 165 12.25 8.43 -11.21
N ALA A 166 11.32 7.48 -11.37
CA ALA A 166 11.73 6.10 -11.51
C ALA A 166 12.63 6.00 -12.77
N PRO A 167 13.89 5.57 -12.64
CA PRO A 167 14.89 5.72 -13.72
C PRO A 167 14.54 5.01 -15.02
N ASP A 168 13.55 4.12 -15.02
CA ASP A 168 13.14 3.34 -16.20
C ASP A 168 11.63 3.45 -16.47
N ARG A 169 10.97 4.50 -15.97
CA ARG A 169 9.56 4.72 -16.17
C ARG A 169 9.28 6.18 -16.45
N ASP A 170 8.77 6.46 -17.65
CA ASP A 170 8.45 7.82 -18.09
C ASP A 170 7.01 8.22 -17.75
N LEU A 171 6.12 7.24 -17.57
CA LEU A 171 4.70 7.45 -17.40
C LEU A 171 4.16 6.76 -16.15
N ASP A 172 3.19 7.43 -15.52
CA ASP A 172 2.37 6.93 -14.43
C ASP A 172 0.93 6.74 -14.90
N LEU A 173 0.34 5.56 -14.68
CA LEU A 173 -1.10 5.33 -14.83
C LEU A 173 -1.79 5.72 -13.51
N VAL A 174 -2.67 6.71 -13.58
CA VAL A 174 -3.31 7.33 -12.40
C VAL A 174 -4.76 6.89 -12.29
N TRP A 175 -5.14 6.48 -11.08
CA TRP A 175 -6.50 6.09 -10.70
C TRP A 175 -6.97 6.93 -9.52
N ARG A 176 -8.25 7.35 -9.53
CA ARG A 176 -8.82 8.15 -8.45
C ARG A 176 -10.22 7.69 -8.08
N THR A 177 -10.55 7.83 -6.80
CA THR A 177 -11.92 7.76 -6.32
C THR A 177 -12.22 8.96 -5.44
N SER A 178 -13.46 9.48 -5.54
CA SER A 178 -13.94 10.54 -4.65
C SER A 178 -14.63 9.93 -3.42
N ARG A 179 -14.81 10.74 -2.37
CA ARG A 179 -15.59 10.36 -1.18
C ARG A 179 -17.01 9.89 -1.55
N SER A 180 -17.69 10.62 -2.44
CA SER A 180 -19.04 10.28 -2.86
C SER A 180 -19.10 8.98 -3.66
N ALA A 181 -18.18 8.80 -4.62
CA ALA A 181 -18.11 7.56 -5.41
C ALA A 181 -17.78 6.36 -4.51
N TRP A 182 -16.88 6.53 -3.53
CA TRP A 182 -16.53 5.47 -2.58
C TRP A 182 -17.71 5.05 -1.69
N ALA A 183 -18.53 6.01 -1.24
CA ALA A 183 -19.71 5.74 -0.42
C ALA A 183 -20.81 4.96 -1.17
N LEU A 184 -20.90 5.11 -2.50
CA LEU A 184 -21.90 4.45 -3.32
C LEU A 184 -21.49 3.06 -3.83
N ARG A 185 -20.24 2.65 -3.63
CA ARG A 185 -19.77 1.36 -4.12
C ARG A 185 -20.40 0.19 -3.35
N PRO A 186 -20.62 -0.97 -4.02
CA PRO A 186 -21.06 -2.16 -3.31
C PRO A 186 -19.96 -2.66 -2.34
N PRO A 187 -20.34 -3.37 -1.26
CA PRO A 187 -19.39 -3.99 -0.35
C PRO A 187 -18.44 -4.93 -1.11
N ILE A 188 -17.14 -4.90 -0.73
CA ILE A 188 -16.18 -5.81 -1.32
C ILE A 188 -16.48 -7.23 -0.82
N ARG A 189 -16.71 -8.15 -1.75
CA ARG A 189 -16.76 -9.57 -1.42
C ARG A 189 -15.33 -10.05 -1.18
N VAL A 190 -14.97 -10.27 0.07
CA VAL A 190 -13.72 -10.93 0.45
C VAL A 190 -13.95 -12.43 0.34
N PRO A 191 -13.11 -13.19 -0.38
CA PRO A 191 -13.22 -14.64 -0.40
C PRO A 191 -13.13 -15.18 1.04
N ALA A 192 -13.97 -16.19 1.35
CA ALA A 192 -13.84 -16.88 2.63
C ALA A 192 -12.45 -17.52 2.75
N LEU A 193 -11.94 -17.61 3.98
CA LEU A 193 -10.78 -18.42 4.28
C LEU A 193 -11.13 -19.87 3.93
N GLN A 194 -10.34 -20.50 3.05
CA GLN A 194 -10.37 -21.94 2.82
C GLN A 194 -9.56 -22.66 3.88
#